data_092605702e87158c4e7603e2433a8fbb
#
_entry.id   092605702e87158c4e7603e2433a8fbb
#
_cell.length_a   1.000
_cell.length_b   1.000
_cell.length_c   1.000
_cell.angle_alpha   90.00
_cell.angle_beta   90.00
_cell.angle_gamma   90.00
#
_symmetry.space_group_name_H-M   'P 1'
#
loop_
_entity.id
_entity.type
_entity.pdbx_description
1 polymer ?
#
loop_
_entity_poly.entity_id
_entity_poly.type
_entity_poly.pdbx_seq_one_letter_code
_entity_poly.pdbx_strand_id
1 'polypeptide(L)'
;MAGGNLMRQAVEGIAVAVLCSSKDLLIIEQKKNTPTTARYWEKLVAGDPRVHGHRAVALLSINQTSLGISADAVTRLKQARSHYNLFSHPGTFGLASRVSLGQEGQVYAGGHFDIEKLEGYRIEVRERSGLCGVLPNLIDNLVKRMGA
;
A
#
# COMPACT_ATOMS: atom_id res chain seq x y z
N MET A 1 10.42 8.48 11.54
CA MET A 1 10.06 8.43 10.10
C MET A 1 8.55 8.53 9.89
N ALA A 2 8.01 9.71 9.60
CA ALA A 2 6.62 9.88 9.18
C ALA A 2 6.34 9.19 7.83
N GLY A 3 7.39 8.94 7.03
CA GLY A 3 7.26 8.43 5.67
C GLY A 3 6.70 7.01 5.52
N GLY A 4 6.90 6.09 6.48
CA GLY A 4 6.41 4.72 6.35
C GLY A 4 4.88 4.62 6.34
N ASN A 5 4.21 5.43 7.16
CA ASN A 5 2.74 5.47 7.18
C ASN A 5 2.18 6.08 5.88
N LEU A 6 2.82 7.13 5.36
CA LEU A 6 2.43 7.73 4.08
C LEU A 6 2.59 6.75 2.91
N MET A 7 3.68 5.97 2.90
CA MET A 7 3.89 4.95 1.86
C MET A 7 2.86 3.84 1.94
N ARG A 8 2.49 3.39 3.13
CA ARG A 8 1.40 2.43 3.31
C ARG A 8 0.08 2.99 2.77
N GLN A 9 -0.26 4.23 3.10
CA GLN A 9 -1.45 4.90 2.60
C GLN A 9 -1.42 5.06 1.07
N ALA A 10 -0.26 5.36 0.48
CA ALA A 10 -0.11 5.41 -0.97
C ALA A 10 -0.39 4.06 -1.64
N VAL A 11 0.16 2.97 -1.10
CA VAL A 11 -0.08 1.60 -1.61
C VAL A 11 -1.57 1.22 -1.49
N GLU A 12 -2.20 1.51 -0.36
CA GLU A 12 -3.64 1.28 -0.16
C GLU A 12 -4.48 2.17 -1.10
N GLY A 13 -4.08 3.42 -1.30
CA GLY A 13 -4.72 4.36 -2.23
C GLY A 13 -4.65 3.91 -3.68
N ILE A 14 -3.52 3.38 -4.13
CA ILE A 14 -3.37 2.76 -5.45
C ILE A 14 -4.38 1.62 -5.62
N ALA A 15 -4.47 0.72 -4.65
CA ALA A 15 -5.41 -0.39 -4.71
C ALA A 15 -6.87 0.08 -4.74
N VAL A 16 -7.23 1.09 -3.93
CA VAL A 16 -8.55 1.73 -3.96
C VAL A 16 -8.86 2.33 -5.33
N ALA A 17 -7.91 3.10 -5.89
CA ALA A 17 -8.10 3.74 -7.19
C ALA A 17 -8.34 2.73 -8.31
N VAL A 18 -7.58 1.63 -8.33
CA VAL A 18 -7.76 0.55 -9.30
C VAL A 18 -9.12 -0.13 -9.13
N LEU A 19 -9.56 -0.42 -7.90
CA LEU A 19 -10.88 -1.02 -7.64
C LEU A 19 -12.02 -0.08 -8.04
N CYS A 20 -11.87 1.22 -7.79
CA CYS A 20 -12.86 2.23 -8.18
C CYS A 20 -12.93 2.47 -9.69
N SER A 21 -11.87 2.19 -10.45
CA SER A 21 -11.86 2.41 -11.90
C SER A 21 -12.71 1.40 -12.68
N SER A 22 -13.19 0.33 -12.04
CA SER A 22 -14.07 -0.65 -12.68
C SER A 22 -15.54 -0.29 -12.48
N LYS A 23 -16.30 -0.41 -13.57
CA LYS A 23 -17.78 -0.32 -13.56
C LYS A 23 -18.43 -1.66 -13.22
N ASP A 24 -17.66 -2.76 -13.22
CA ASP A 24 -18.14 -4.12 -13.00
C ASP A 24 -18.43 -4.41 -11.52
N LEU A 25 -19.19 -5.49 -11.31
CA LEU A 25 -19.39 -6.05 -9.98
C LEU A 25 -18.11 -6.78 -9.53
N LEU A 26 -17.50 -6.31 -8.46
CA LEU A 26 -16.32 -6.90 -7.86
C LEU A 26 -16.68 -7.66 -6.58
N ILE A 27 -15.94 -8.70 -6.26
CA ILE A 27 -16.07 -9.42 -4.99
C ILE A 27 -15.59 -8.48 -3.86
N ILE A 28 -16.52 -8.12 -2.98
CA ILE A 28 -16.24 -7.28 -1.78
C ILE A 28 -16.14 -8.10 -0.50
N GLU A 29 -16.61 -9.34 -0.54
CA GLU A 29 -16.52 -10.26 0.58
C GLU A 29 -16.50 -11.70 0.08
N GLN A 30 -15.51 -12.48 0.53
CA GLN A 30 -15.41 -13.89 0.21
C GLN A 30 -16.03 -14.71 1.33
N LYS A 31 -17.16 -15.34 1.05
CA LYS A 31 -17.81 -16.32 1.92
C LYS A 31 -17.63 -17.73 1.37
N LYS A 32 -17.72 -18.76 2.27
CA LYS A 32 -17.46 -20.16 1.88
C LYS A 32 -18.32 -20.63 0.71
N ASN A 33 -19.58 -20.20 0.62
CA ASN A 33 -20.54 -20.73 -0.35
C ASN A 33 -20.91 -19.74 -1.46
N THR A 34 -20.93 -18.44 -1.19
CA THR A 34 -21.31 -17.43 -2.18
C THR A 34 -20.59 -16.12 -1.90
N PRO A 35 -19.73 -15.66 -2.81
CA PRO A 35 -19.08 -14.36 -2.65
C PRO A 35 -20.13 -13.24 -2.76
N THR A 36 -19.97 -12.19 -1.97
CA THR A 36 -20.77 -10.98 -2.13
C THR A 36 -20.10 -10.08 -3.15
N THR A 37 -20.84 -9.70 -4.18
CA THR A 37 -20.36 -8.79 -5.24
C THR A 37 -21.08 -7.46 -5.19
N ALA A 38 -20.39 -6.38 -5.54
CA ALA A 38 -20.96 -5.04 -5.69
C ALA A 38 -20.04 -4.16 -6.55
N ARG A 39 -20.53 -3.02 -7.00
CA ARG A 39 -19.66 -1.95 -7.51
C ARG A 39 -18.89 -1.36 -6.35
N TYR A 40 -17.56 -1.48 -6.41
CA TYR A 40 -16.68 -1.11 -5.30
C TYR A 40 -16.83 0.35 -4.91
N TRP A 41 -16.83 1.26 -5.88
CA TRP A 41 -16.92 2.70 -5.64
C TRP A 41 -18.24 3.12 -4.97
N GLU A 42 -19.39 2.48 -5.31
CA GLU A 42 -20.68 2.75 -4.67
C GLU A 42 -20.64 2.39 -3.17
N LYS A 43 -20.04 1.25 -2.86
CA LYS A 43 -19.88 0.79 -1.47
C LYS A 43 -18.89 1.66 -0.69
N LEU A 44 -17.83 2.12 -1.34
CA LEU A 44 -16.87 3.04 -0.72
C LEU A 44 -17.53 4.37 -0.35
N VAL A 45 -18.27 4.98 -1.25
CA VAL A 45 -19.02 6.22 -1.00
C VAL A 45 -20.08 6.05 0.09
N ALA A 46 -20.72 4.88 0.14
CA ALA A 46 -21.69 4.53 1.18
C ALA A 46 -21.05 4.23 2.55
N GLY A 47 -19.73 4.24 2.68
CA GLY A 47 -19.02 3.98 3.93
C GLY A 47 -19.09 2.50 4.38
N ASP A 48 -19.26 1.56 3.44
CA ASP A 48 -19.35 0.13 3.75
C ASP A 48 -18.02 -0.38 4.32
N PRO A 49 -17.99 -0.95 5.54
CA PRO A 49 -16.74 -1.39 6.19
C PRO A 49 -16.00 -2.50 5.44
N ARG A 50 -16.68 -3.23 4.55
CA ARG A 50 -16.08 -4.30 3.74
C ARG A 50 -15.09 -3.79 2.70
N VAL A 51 -15.20 -2.52 2.29
CA VAL A 51 -14.38 -1.88 1.25
C VAL A 51 -13.44 -0.80 1.77
N HIS A 52 -13.20 -0.73 3.09
CA HIS A 52 -12.25 0.22 3.67
C HIS A 52 -10.84 0.04 3.09
N GLY A 53 -10.07 1.14 3.01
CA GLY A 53 -8.75 1.20 2.38
C GLY A 53 -7.77 0.12 2.85
N HIS A 54 -7.77 -0.22 4.15
CA HIS A 54 -6.92 -1.28 4.68
C HIS A 54 -7.22 -2.68 4.11
N ARG A 55 -8.38 -2.89 3.50
CA ARG A 55 -8.76 -4.14 2.82
C ARG A 55 -8.50 -4.11 1.31
N ALA A 56 -8.22 -2.93 0.76
CA ALA A 56 -8.16 -2.72 -0.69
C ALA A 56 -7.17 -3.63 -1.40
N VAL A 57 -5.95 -3.81 -0.84
CA VAL A 57 -4.94 -4.69 -1.45
C VAL A 57 -5.39 -6.17 -1.47
N ALA A 58 -6.11 -6.62 -0.44
CA ALA A 58 -6.66 -7.97 -0.40
C ALA A 58 -7.80 -8.13 -1.42
N LEU A 59 -8.69 -7.15 -1.51
CA LEU A 59 -9.79 -7.15 -2.48
C LEU A 59 -9.27 -7.05 -3.93
N LEU A 60 -8.23 -6.26 -4.17
CA LEU A 60 -7.54 -6.21 -5.45
C LEU A 60 -7.01 -7.58 -5.85
N SER A 61 -6.42 -8.31 -4.91
CA SER A 61 -5.93 -9.66 -5.15
C SER A 61 -7.02 -10.66 -5.53
N ILE A 62 -8.19 -10.57 -4.89
CA ILE A 62 -9.32 -11.45 -5.20
C ILE A 62 -9.89 -11.15 -6.60
N ASN A 63 -9.88 -9.88 -6.99
CA ASN A 63 -10.44 -9.42 -8.25
C ASN A 63 -9.40 -9.22 -9.37
N GLN A 64 -8.16 -9.67 -9.18
CA GLN A 64 -7.06 -9.39 -10.13
C GLN A 64 -7.37 -9.81 -11.55
N THR A 65 -7.99 -10.98 -11.75
CA THR A 65 -8.34 -11.51 -13.07
C THR A 65 -9.41 -10.64 -13.74
N SER A 66 -10.49 -10.34 -13.03
CA SER A 66 -11.57 -9.47 -13.53
C SER A 66 -11.07 -8.06 -13.86
N LEU A 67 -10.08 -7.57 -13.14
CA LEU A 67 -9.47 -6.26 -13.36
C LEU A 67 -8.34 -6.27 -14.41
N GLY A 68 -7.97 -7.44 -14.94
CA GLY A 68 -6.88 -7.57 -15.89
C GLY A 68 -5.52 -7.15 -15.32
N ILE A 69 -5.29 -7.37 -14.02
CA ILE A 69 -4.05 -7.00 -13.35
C ILE A 69 -3.16 -8.23 -13.23
N SER A 70 -1.87 -8.06 -13.50
CA SER A 70 -0.91 -9.16 -13.38
C SER A 70 -0.73 -9.60 -11.91
N ALA A 71 -0.54 -10.89 -11.72
CA ALA A 71 -0.25 -11.46 -10.39
C ALA A 71 1.02 -10.86 -9.78
N ASP A 72 2.01 -10.50 -10.59
CA ASP A 72 3.24 -9.84 -10.17
C ASP A 72 2.97 -8.45 -9.58
N ALA A 73 2.15 -7.64 -10.24
CA ALA A 73 1.77 -6.32 -9.73
C ALA A 73 1.05 -6.42 -8.36
N VAL A 74 0.15 -7.38 -8.21
CA VAL A 74 -0.54 -7.63 -6.93
C VAL A 74 0.44 -8.09 -5.85
N THR A 75 1.37 -8.97 -6.20
CA THR A 75 2.41 -9.47 -5.28
C THR A 75 3.29 -8.32 -4.80
N ARG A 76 3.73 -7.44 -5.68
CA ARG A 76 4.51 -6.23 -5.31
C ARG A 76 3.74 -5.31 -4.36
N LEU A 77 2.46 -5.07 -4.62
CA LEU A 77 1.62 -4.26 -3.71
C LEU A 77 1.47 -4.90 -2.33
N LYS A 78 1.30 -6.23 -2.26
CA LYS A 78 1.25 -6.96 -0.99
C LYS A 78 2.57 -6.86 -0.22
N GLN A 79 3.70 -7.04 -0.89
CA GLN A 79 5.02 -6.92 -0.30
C GLN A 79 5.29 -5.50 0.21
N ALA A 80 5.00 -4.48 -0.60
CA ALA A 80 5.14 -3.08 -0.21
C ALA A 80 4.26 -2.75 1.01
N ARG A 81 2.99 -3.18 1.01
CA ARG A 81 2.09 -2.99 2.15
C ARG A 81 2.63 -3.67 3.40
N SER A 82 3.09 -4.91 3.30
CA SER A 82 3.66 -5.66 4.42
C SER A 82 4.91 -4.97 4.98
N HIS A 83 5.81 -4.53 4.11
CA HIS A 83 7.02 -3.79 4.48
C HIS A 83 6.68 -2.50 5.23
N TYR A 84 5.82 -1.65 4.67
CA TYR A 84 5.47 -0.38 5.32
C TYR A 84 4.59 -0.52 6.57
N ASN A 85 3.91 -1.63 6.73
CA ASN A 85 3.22 -1.96 7.99
C ASN A 85 4.19 -2.05 9.17
N LEU A 86 5.41 -2.55 8.97
CA LEU A 86 6.43 -2.64 10.01
C LEU A 86 6.82 -1.27 10.60
N PHE A 87 6.73 -0.21 9.78
CA PHE A 87 7.04 1.16 10.18
C PHE A 87 5.83 1.93 10.73
N SER A 88 4.62 1.41 10.55
CA SER A 88 3.37 2.09 10.92
C SER A 88 2.95 1.82 12.36
N HIS A 89 3.44 0.75 12.95
CA HIS A 89 3.11 0.34 14.31
C HIS A 89 4.29 0.52 15.25
N PRO A 90 4.05 0.81 16.54
CA PRO A 90 5.09 0.87 17.57
C PRO A 90 5.57 -0.55 17.90
N GLY A 91 6.34 -1.14 17.00
CA GLY A 91 7.00 -2.43 17.18
C GLY A 91 8.51 -2.28 17.20
N THR A 92 9.21 -3.39 17.45
CA THR A 92 10.68 -3.44 17.51
C THR A 92 11.33 -2.81 16.27
N PHE A 93 10.76 -3.05 15.07
CA PHE A 93 11.28 -2.51 13.82
C PHE A 93 11.06 -1.00 13.70
N GLY A 94 9.88 -0.51 14.08
CA GLY A 94 9.58 0.92 14.12
C GLY A 94 10.45 1.66 15.14
N LEU A 95 10.75 1.02 16.26
CA LEU A 95 11.63 1.56 17.28
C LEU A 95 13.09 1.57 16.80
N ALA A 96 13.59 0.45 16.29
CA ALA A 96 14.96 0.32 15.79
C ALA A 96 15.25 1.29 14.62
N SER A 97 14.26 1.61 13.80
CA SER A 97 14.40 2.59 12.73
C SER A 97 14.50 4.05 13.22
N ARG A 98 14.10 4.30 14.48
CA ARG A 98 14.06 5.66 15.09
C ARG A 98 15.12 5.88 16.15
N VAL A 99 15.77 4.82 16.59
CA VAL A 99 16.79 4.86 17.63
C VAL A 99 18.13 4.52 17.01
N SER A 100 19.14 5.32 17.30
CA SER A 100 20.52 5.04 16.95
C SER A 100 21.33 4.90 18.23
N LEU A 101 22.10 3.84 18.32
CA LEU A 101 23.04 3.55 19.41
C LEU A 101 24.45 3.86 18.89
N GLY A 102 24.75 5.15 18.73
CA GLY A 102 26.00 5.58 18.10
C GLY A 102 27.23 5.39 18.98
N GLN A 103 27.08 5.44 20.32
CA GLN A 103 28.14 5.21 21.29
C GLN A 103 27.53 4.55 22.53
N GLU A 104 28.37 3.82 23.27
CA GLU A 104 27.95 3.19 24.51
C GLU A 104 27.43 4.26 25.51
N GLY A 105 26.19 4.09 25.97
CA GLY A 105 25.51 5.04 26.86
C GLY A 105 24.83 6.23 26.18
N GLN A 106 24.89 6.36 24.85
CA GLN A 106 24.17 7.42 24.11
C GLN A 106 23.09 6.84 23.22
N VAL A 107 21.87 7.35 23.36
CA VAL A 107 20.71 6.96 22.55
C VAL A 107 20.18 8.21 21.83
N TYR A 108 20.13 8.15 20.51
CA TYR A 108 19.51 9.19 19.69
C TYR A 108 18.15 8.68 19.20
N ALA A 109 17.10 9.45 19.47
CA ALA A 109 15.76 9.15 19.02
C ALA A 109 15.29 10.22 18.01
N GLY A 110 14.76 9.79 16.86
CA GLY A 110 14.20 10.70 15.86
C GLY A 110 15.14 11.02 14.70
N GLY A 111 15.35 12.28 14.37
CA GLY A 111 16.00 12.74 13.14
C GLY A 111 17.52 12.60 13.04
N HIS A 112 18.15 11.75 13.82
CA HIS A 112 19.59 11.53 13.74
C HIS A 112 19.96 10.67 12.51
N PHE A 113 21.00 11.12 11.78
CA PHE A 113 21.58 10.34 10.69
C PHE A 113 22.59 9.34 11.26
N ASP A 114 22.38 8.07 10.96
CA ASP A 114 23.25 6.98 11.37
C ASP A 114 23.93 6.40 10.13
N ILE A 115 25.25 6.55 10.05
CA ILE A 115 26.04 6.09 8.89
C ILE A 115 25.97 4.57 8.70
N GLU A 116 25.80 3.80 9.78
CA GLU A 116 25.68 2.36 9.71
C GLU A 116 24.37 1.92 9.03
N LYS A 117 23.37 2.81 9.00
CA LYS A 117 22.06 2.59 8.33
C LYS A 117 22.00 3.16 6.91
N LEU A 118 23.13 3.66 6.37
CA LEU A 118 23.15 4.33 5.06
C LEU A 118 22.56 3.48 3.94
N GLU A 119 22.88 2.20 3.89
CA GLU A 119 22.33 1.32 2.83
C GLU A 119 20.82 1.15 2.98
N GLY A 120 20.31 1.06 4.19
CA GLY A 120 18.86 1.06 4.45
C GLY A 120 18.18 2.35 3.96
N TYR A 121 18.81 3.51 4.19
CA TYR A 121 18.28 4.79 3.68
C TYR A 121 18.26 4.83 2.14
N ARG A 122 19.31 4.32 1.48
CA ARG A 122 19.38 4.24 0.01
C ARG A 122 18.30 3.35 -0.58
N ILE A 123 18.08 2.18 0.03
CA ILE A 123 17.01 1.26 -0.39
C ILE A 123 15.65 1.95 -0.26
N GLU A 124 15.36 2.56 0.90
CA GLU A 124 14.10 3.27 1.12
C GLU A 124 13.86 4.41 0.13
N VAL A 125 14.88 5.21 -0.17
CA VAL A 125 14.75 6.29 -1.17
C VAL A 125 14.48 5.72 -2.55
N ARG A 126 15.17 4.65 -2.93
CA ARG A 126 14.99 3.98 -4.23
C ARG A 126 13.57 3.43 -4.39
N GLU A 127 13.08 2.71 -3.37
CA GLU A 127 11.73 2.13 -3.39
C GLU A 127 10.64 3.21 -3.47
N ARG A 128 10.79 4.29 -2.70
CA ARG A 128 9.85 5.42 -2.73
C ARG A 128 9.87 6.16 -4.07
N SER A 129 11.05 6.42 -4.60
CA SER A 129 11.22 7.05 -5.91
C SER A 129 10.66 6.16 -7.02
N GLY A 130 10.88 4.85 -6.94
CA GLY A 130 10.30 3.88 -7.86
C GLY A 130 8.78 3.88 -7.84
N LEU A 131 8.17 3.93 -6.64
CA LEU A 131 6.71 4.03 -6.52
C LEU A 131 6.18 5.34 -7.13
N CYS A 132 6.82 6.48 -6.83
CA CYS A 132 6.44 7.76 -7.43
C CYS A 132 6.56 7.75 -8.96
N GLY A 133 7.59 7.10 -9.49
CA GLY A 133 7.83 7.00 -10.93
C GLY A 133 6.76 6.23 -11.70
N VAL A 134 6.03 5.31 -11.07
CA VAL A 134 4.95 4.56 -11.74
C VAL A 134 3.59 5.26 -11.67
N LEU A 135 3.40 6.24 -10.77
CA LEU A 135 2.12 6.90 -10.56
C LEU A 135 1.57 7.61 -11.81
N PRO A 136 2.35 8.37 -12.59
CA PRO A 136 1.82 9.03 -13.80
C PRO A 136 1.19 8.04 -14.77
N ASN A 137 1.90 6.97 -15.12
CA ASN A 137 1.39 5.93 -16.02
C ASN A 137 0.16 5.21 -15.45
N LEU A 138 0.15 4.98 -14.13
CA LEU A 138 -1.02 4.40 -13.46
C LEU A 138 -2.23 5.33 -13.60
N ILE A 139 -2.09 6.61 -13.31
CA ILE A 139 -3.17 7.60 -13.41
C ILE A 139 -3.72 7.65 -14.83
N ASP A 140 -2.85 7.75 -15.83
CA ASP A 140 -3.26 7.76 -17.24
C ASP A 140 -4.05 6.49 -17.63
N ASN A 141 -3.62 5.34 -17.16
CA ASN A 141 -4.34 4.08 -17.40
C ASN A 141 -5.70 4.03 -16.69
N LEU A 142 -5.79 4.54 -15.46
CA LEU A 142 -7.05 4.61 -14.73
C LEU A 142 -8.04 5.56 -15.41
N VAL A 143 -7.59 6.73 -15.84
CA VAL A 143 -8.42 7.71 -16.56
C VAL A 143 -8.95 7.11 -17.87
N LYS A 144 -8.10 6.43 -18.66
CA LYS A 144 -8.53 5.73 -19.87
C LYS A 144 -9.60 4.68 -19.59
N ARG A 145 -9.43 3.90 -18.52
CA ARG A 145 -10.43 2.86 -18.12
C ARG A 145 -11.79 3.45 -17.72
N MET A 146 -11.78 4.60 -17.05
CA MET A 146 -13.02 5.27 -16.61
C MET A 146 -13.74 5.97 -17.76
N GLY A 147 -13.01 6.43 -18.79
CA GLY A 147 -13.56 7.10 -19.98
C GLY A 147 -14.06 6.13 -21.06
N ALA A 148 -13.71 4.86 -21.00
CA ALA A 148 -14.24 3.82 -21.86
C ALA A 148 -15.53 3.23 -21.24
#